data_e2bbe9c6f30990ccf5327774ce2062d0
#
_entry.id   e2bbe9c6f30990ccf5327774ce2062d0
#
_cell.length_a   1.000
_cell.length_b   1.000
_cell.length_c   1.000
_cell.angle_alpha   90.00
_cell.angle_beta   90.00
_cell.angle_gamma   90.00
#
_symmetry.space_group_name_H-M   'P 1'
#
loop_
_entity.id
_entity.type
_entity.pdbx_description
1 polymer ?
#
loop_
_entity_poly.entity_id
_entity_poly.type
_entity_poly.pdbx_seq_one_letter_code
_entity_poly.pdbx_strand_id
1 'polypeptide(L)'
;PSFQDIMLDPAGAYEKLTGTYDETVSEDDVYKQLIDTIFEEMHEYYSSRTSQQHFRYVDTPLVEAIRNGYVLELQEPTVIANPGVLVGLNSLLDRCNSVYLPNGETVQRHPDTVIIVTTNNDYAGCKPLNQSVISRMNLVIDLDEPDEDTLVERVLGITGCKEKKLVLNMARSVHSITEYCRANLILDGCCGVRELIAWVQSYMICKNIHEAADYTILSSVTSDMESRLEVESNCVDPYFGMQEGSVI
;
A
#
# COMPACT_ATOMS: atom_id res chain seq x y z
N PRO A 1 13.61 -37.21 41.98
CA PRO A 1 13.81 -37.25 43.46
C PRO A 1 13.37 -35.91 44.08
N SER A 2 12.78 -35.97 45.32
CA SER A 2 12.52 -34.77 46.09
C SER A 2 13.81 -34.31 46.81
N PHE A 3 13.84 -33.05 47.30
CA PHE A 3 14.96 -32.58 48.10
C PHE A 3 15.26 -33.43 49.34
N GLN A 4 14.22 -34.01 49.94
CA GLN A 4 14.36 -34.92 51.08
C GLN A 4 14.99 -36.26 50.67
N ASP A 5 14.67 -36.78 49.49
CA ASP A 5 15.26 -38.01 48.97
C ASP A 5 16.75 -37.83 48.70
N ILE A 6 17.18 -36.67 48.17
CA ILE A 6 18.58 -36.38 47.92
C ILE A 6 19.40 -36.30 49.19
N MET A 7 18.85 -35.71 50.25
CA MET A 7 19.53 -35.59 51.57
C MET A 7 19.61 -36.91 52.33
N LEU A 8 18.59 -37.78 52.17
CA LEU A 8 18.52 -39.03 52.93
C LEU A 8 19.23 -40.20 52.24
N ASP A 9 19.19 -40.24 50.90
CA ASP A 9 19.79 -41.29 50.07
C ASP A 9 20.32 -40.71 48.76
N PRO A 10 21.51 -40.08 48.77
CA PRO A 10 22.09 -39.49 47.55
C PRO A 10 22.31 -40.53 46.45
N ALA A 11 22.77 -41.73 46.78
CA ALA A 11 23.05 -42.80 45.82
C ALA A 11 21.79 -43.27 45.08
N GLY A 12 20.69 -43.49 45.83
CA GLY A 12 19.41 -43.85 45.24
C GLY A 12 18.76 -42.69 44.46
N ALA A 13 19.01 -41.44 44.86
CA ALA A 13 18.57 -40.29 44.11
C ALA A 13 19.35 -40.12 42.77
N TYR A 14 20.65 -40.39 42.79
CA TYR A 14 21.52 -40.40 41.61
C TYR A 14 21.09 -41.48 40.59
N GLU A 15 20.83 -42.68 41.09
CA GLU A 15 20.35 -43.81 40.27
C GLU A 15 19.03 -43.44 39.53
N LYS A 16 18.12 -42.77 40.22
CA LYS A 16 16.85 -42.33 39.60
C LYS A 16 17.05 -41.27 38.49
N LEU A 17 18.11 -40.50 38.53
CA LEU A 17 18.44 -39.47 37.52
C LEU A 17 19.24 -40.03 36.35
N THR A 18 20.20 -40.92 36.62
CA THR A 18 21.19 -41.41 35.65
C THR A 18 20.98 -42.85 35.20
N GLY A 19 20.16 -43.61 35.95
CA GLY A 19 20.02 -45.04 35.76
C GLY A 19 21.19 -45.89 36.29
N THR A 20 22.17 -45.28 36.93
CA THR A 20 23.38 -45.95 37.44
C THR A 20 23.49 -45.70 38.95
N TYR A 21 23.63 -46.79 39.74
CA TYR A 21 23.82 -46.70 41.18
C TYR A 21 25.29 -46.54 41.53
N ASP A 22 25.63 -45.56 42.39
CA ASP A 22 26.99 -45.30 42.85
C ASP A 22 26.95 -44.82 44.30
N GLU A 23 27.53 -45.67 45.23
CA GLU A 23 27.55 -45.39 46.65
C GLU A 23 28.49 -44.23 47.04
N THR A 24 29.37 -43.78 46.15
CA THR A 24 30.36 -42.71 46.42
C THR A 24 29.86 -41.32 46.14
N VAL A 25 28.64 -41.22 45.62
CA VAL A 25 28.02 -39.95 45.18
C VAL A 25 27.57 -39.11 46.37
N SER A 26 27.98 -37.86 46.39
CA SER A 26 27.57 -36.85 47.36
C SER A 26 26.27 -36.15 46.96
N GLU A 27 25.62 -35.46 47.93
CA GLU A 27 24.47 -34.58 47.64
C GLU A 27 24.79 -33.56 46.54
N ASP A 28 25.98 -32.97 46.56
CA ASP A 28 26.42 -31.96 45.57
C ASP A 28 26.49 -32.55 44.14
N ASP A 29 26.88 -33.81 44.02
CA ASP A 29 26.95 -34.49 42.73
C ASP A 29 25.55 -34.75 42.17
N VAL A 30 24.59 -35.10 43.03
CA VAL A 30 23.17 -35.27 42.63
C VAL A 30 22.59 -33.95 42.22
N TYR A 31 22.87 -32.84 42.91
CA TYR A 31 22.39 -31.51 42.50
C TYR A 31 22.99 -31.08 41.17
N LYS A 32 24.28 -31.29 40.91
CA LYS A 32 24.89 -31.01 39.60
C LYS A 32 24.21 -31.81 38.51
N GLN A 33 24.01 -33.10 38.68
CA GLN A 33 23.35 -33.96 37.70
C GLN A 33 21.91 -33.53 37.43
N LEU A 34 21.18 -33.12 38.47
CA LEU A 34 19.83 -32.60 38.35
C LEU A 34 19.80 -31.31 37.53
N ILE A 35 20.76 -30.39 37.78
CA ILE A 35 20.90 -29.14 37.03
C ILE A 35 21.22 -29.43 35.58
N ASP A 36 22.17 -30.32 35.28
CA ASP A 36 22.56 -30.70 33.95
C ASP A 36 21.35 -31.30 33.16
N THR A 37 20.62 -32.21 33.80
CA THR A 37 19.40 -32.81 33.20
C THR A 37 18.36 -31.76 32.91
N ILE A 38 18.13 -30.80 33.80
CA ILE A 38 17.19 -29.69 33.57
C ILE A 38 17.65 -28.83 32.40
N PHE A 39 18.94 -28.51 32.28
CA PHE A 39 19.50 -27.74 31.20
C PHE A 39 19.37 -28.47 29.86
N GLU A 40 19.60 -29.78 29.80
CA GLU A 40 19.45 -30.60 28.61
C GLU A 40 17.98 -30.64 28.17
N GLU A 41 17.04 -30.89 29.09
CA GLU A 41 15.59 -30.87 28.76
C GLU A 41 15.11 -29.50 28.34
N MET A 42 15.60 -28.43 28.97
CA MET A 42 15.30 -27.06 28.53
C MET A 42 15.86 -26.78 27.13
N HIS A 43 17.10 -27.23 26.87
CA HIS A 43 17.71 -27.04 25.54
C HIS A 43 16.95 -27.81 24.47
N GLU A 44 16.55 -29.03 24.71
CA GLU A 44 15.69 -29.82 23.80
C GLU A 44 14.32 -29.16 23.61
N TYR A 45 13.70 -28.69 24.70
CA TYR A 45 12.41 -28.00 24.63
C TYR A 45 12.46 -26.70 23.83
N TYR A 46 13.52 -25.89 24.05
CA TYR A 46 13.70 -24.65 23.26
C TYR A 46 14.18 -24.94 21.83
N SER A 47 14.99 -25.94 21.60
CA SER A 47 15.43 -26.34 20.26
C SER A 47 14.29 -26.95 19.44
N SER A 48 13.38 -27.69 20.06
CA SER A 48 12.19 -28.23 19.39
C SER A 48 11.11 -27.18 19.15
N ARG A 49 11.06 -26.11 19.94
CA ARG A 49 10.13 -24.97 19.78
C ARG A 49 10.67 -23.82 18.97
N THR A 50 11.97 -23.73 18.73
CA THR A 50 12.49 -22.89 17.66
C THR A 50 12.07 -23.58 16.36
N SER A 51 10.80 -23.40 15.97
CA SER A 51 10.42 -23.54 14.58
C SER A 51 11.40 -22.66 13.83
N GLN A 52 12.37 -23.24 13.19
CA GLN A 52 13.19 -22.53 12.21
C GLN A 52 12.17 -21.97 11.22
N GLN A 53 11.85 -20.68 11.35
CA GLN A 53 11.12 -19.99 10.32
C GLN A 53 12.04 -20.05 9.10
N HIS A 54 11.78 -21.04 8.24
CA HIS A 54 12.46 -21.13 6.96
C HIS A 54 11.92 -20.00 6.08
N PHE A 55 12.62 -18.88 6.07
CA PHE A 55 12.36 -17.82 5.13
C PHE A 55 12.79 -18.31 3.74
N ARG A 56 11.83 -18.47 2.87
CA ARG A 56 12.08 -18.70 1.45
C ARG A 56 12.05 -17.35 0.75
N TYR A 57 13.16 -16.98 0.12
CA TYR A 57 13.17 -15.85 -0.79
C TYR A 57 12.34 -16.19 -2.05
N VAL A 58 11.45 -15.28 -2.43
CA VAL A 58 10.66 -15.37 -3.65
C VAL A 58 10.88 -14.06 -4.40
N ASP A 59 11.19 -14.15 -5.69
CA ASP A 59 11.33 -12.97 -6.54
C ASP A 59 10.02 -12.17 -6.55
N THR A 60 10.13 -10.88 -6.38
CA THR A 60 9.02 -9.96 -6.52
C THR A 60 8.78 -9.66 -8.00
N PRO A 61 7.59 -9.16 -8.41
CA PRO A 61 7.34 -8.73 -9.79
C PRO A 61 8.40 -7.76 -10.34
N LEU A 62 8.99 -6.91 -9.47
CA LEU A 62 10.10 -6.05 -9.83
C LEU A 62 11.32 -6.87 -10.25
N VAL A 63 11.71 -7.86 -9.45
CA VAL A 63 12.88 -8.71 -9.74
C VAL A 63 12.65 -9.54 -11.00
N GLU A 64 11.45 -10.09 -11.17
CA GLU A 64 11.09 -10.82 -12.39
C GLU A 64 11.15 -9.94 -13.64
N ALA A 65 10.65 -8.70 -13.57
CA ALA A 65 10.68 -7.76 -14.69
C ALA A 65 12.12 -7.41 -15.11
N ILE A 66 13.00 -7.13 -14.13
CA ILE A 66 14.38 -6.76 -14.43
C ILE A 66 15.21 -7.94 -14.94
N ARG A 67 14.90 -9.19 -14.53
CA ARG A 67 15.59 -10.40 -15.04
C ARG A 67 15.20 -10.74 -16.49
N ASN A 68 13.91 -10.57 -16.79
CA ASN A 68 13.33 -11.11 -18.03
C ASN A 68 13.10 -10.05 -19.11
N GLY A 69 13.44 -8.79 -18.87
CA GLY A 69 13.29 -7.75 -19.88
C GLY A 69 11.85 -7.25 -20.04
N TYR A 70 11.05 -7.26 -18.97
CA TYR A 70 9.66 -6.83 -19.02
C TYR A 70 9.53 -5.32 -18.78
N VAL A 71 8.35 -4.80 -19.08
CA VAL A 71 7.96 -3.45 -18.65
C VAL A 71 7.60 -3.49 -17.18
N LEU A 72 8.26 -2.65 -16.39
CA LEU A 72 8.01 -2.46 -14.97
C LEU A 72 7.37 -1.10 -14.75
N GLU A 73 6.16 -1.06 -14.21
CA GLU A 73 5.50 0.17 -13.78
C GLU A 73 5.56 0.31 -12.25
N LEU A 74 6.08 1.42 -11.78
CA LEU A 74 6.08 1.84 -10.38
C LEU A 74 5.03 2.93 -10.19
N GLN A 75 3.87 2.56 -9.67
CA GLN A 75 2.74 3.48 -9.49
C GLN A 75 2.85 4.19 -8.15
N GLU A 76 2.61 5.50 -8.16
CA GLU A 76 2.50 6.37 -6.98
C GLU A 76 3.62 6.20 -5.93
N PRO A 77 4.90 6.17 -6.31
CA PRO A 77 5.97 6.00 -5.32
C PRO A 77 6.11 7.20 -4.36
N THR A 78 5.47 8.30 -4.66
CA THR A 78 5.41 9.53 -3.83
C THR A 78 4.61 9.37 -2.55
N VAL A 79 3.70 8.36 -2.47
CA VAL A 79 2.93 8.04 -1.25
C VAL A 79 3.69 7.14 -0.27
N ILE A 80 4.86 6.64 -0.65
CA ILE A 80 5.69 5.80 0.24
C ILE A 80 6.14 6.63 1.45
N ALA A 81 5.80 6.16 2.65
CA ALA A 81 6.08 6.87 3.91
C ALA A 81 7.58 7.17 4.10
N ASN A 82 8.45 6.25 3.68
CA ASN A 82 9.90 6.44 3.69
C ASN A 82 10.47 6.52 2.26
N PRO A 83 10.70 7.73 1.71
CA PRO A 83 11.26 7.90 0.36
C PRO A 83 12.65 7.28 0.20
N GLY A 84 13.37 7.00 1.29
CA GLY A 84 14.68 6.33 1.28
C GLY A 84 14.64 4.91 0.69
N VAL A 85 13.48 4.25 0.68
CA VAL A 85 13.31 2.94 0.03
C VAL A 85 13.62 3.03 -1.46
N LEU A 86 13.26 4.12 -2.12
CA LEU A 86 13.52 4.33 -3.55
C LEU A 86 15.00 4.53 -3.87
N VAL A 87 15.81 4.94 -2.88
CA VAL A 87 17.27 5.07 -3.04
C VAL A 87 17.91 3.72 -3.35
N GLY A 88 17.33 2.61 -2.87
CA GLY A 88 17.77 1.25 -3.22
C GLY A 88 17.68 0.94 -4.72
N LEU A 89 16.85 1.69 -5.47
CA LEU A 89 16.71 1.54 -6.92
C LEU A 89 17.74 2.37 -7.71
N ASN A 90 18.54 3.22 -7.06
CA ASN A 90 19.48 4.09 -7.76
C ASN A 90 20.47 3.32 -8.63
N SER A 91 21.02 2.21 -8.11
CA SER A 91 21.95 1.36 -8.88
C SER A 91 21.28 0.67 -10.08
N LEU A 92 19.99 0.37 -9.98
CA LEU A 92 19.19 -0.17 -11.08
C LEU A 92 18.92 0.85 -12.18
N LEU A 93 18.72 2.12 -11.81
CA LEU A 93 18.45 3.24 -12.72
C LEU A 93 19.73 3.89 -13.26
N ASP A 94 20.86 3.66 -12.62
CA ASP A 94 22.17 4.19 -13.03
C ASP A 94 22.90 3.23 -13.99
N ARG A 95 24.12 3.57 -14.38
CA ARG A 95 24.99 2.76 -15.28
C ARG A 95 25.31 1.39 -14.74
N CYS A 96 25.22 1.15 -13.45
CA CYS A 96 25.42 -0.14 -12.83
C CYS A 96 24.36 -1.16 -13.26
N ASN A 97 23.14 -0.71 -13.61
CA ASN A 97 22.04 -1.53 -14.09
C ASN A 97 21.80 -2.79 -13.23
N SER A 98 21.95 -2.69 -11.90
CA SER A 98 21.85 -3.85 -11.02
C SER A 98 21.18 -3.52 -9.71
N VAL A 99 20.61 -4.53 -9.08
CA VAL A 99 20.06 -4.45 -7.73
C VAL A 99 20.61 -5.59 -6.88
N TYR A 100 20.96 -5.28 -5.62
CA TYR A 100 21.36 -6.27 -4.63
C TYR A 100 20.14 -6.75 -3.86
N LEU A 101 19.96 -8.06 -3.78
CA LEU A 101 18.81 -8.71 -3.15
C LEU A 101 19.13 -9.15 -1.72
N PRO A 102 18.13 -9.28 -0.82
CA PRO A 102 18.33 -9.74 0.56
C PRO A 102 18.92 -11.14 0.69
N ASN A 103 18.80 -11.99 -0.35
CA ASN A 103 19.39 -13.32 -0.40
C ASN A 103 20.89 -13.32 -0.73
N GLY A 104 21.51 -12.13 -0.93
CA GLY A 104 22.93 -11.99 -1.28
C GLY A 104 23.21 -11.99 -2.78
N GLU A 105 22.20 -12.15 -3.62
CA GLU A 105 22.34 -12.15 -5.09
C GLU A 105 22.37 -10.73 -5.65
N THR A 106 23.16 -10.49 -6.68
CA THR A 106 23.10 -9.26 -7.48
C THR A 106 22.44 -9.57 -8.82
N VAL A 107 21.32 -8.93 -9.09
CA VAL A 107 20.58 -9.09 -10.33
C VAL A 107 20.90 -7.95 -11.28
N GLN A 108 21.36 -8.29 -12.49
CA GLN A 108 21.56 -7.33 -13.57
C GLN A 108 20.23 -7.07 -14.30
N ARG A 109 19.97 -5.79 -14.62
CA ARG A 109 18.82 -5.43 -15.43
C ARG A 109 19.00 -5.89 -16.87
N HIS A 110 18.02 -6.62 -17.38
CA HIS A 110 17.99 -7.02 -18.78
C HIS A 110 17.93 -5.77 -19.69
N PRO A 111 18.63 -5.76 -20.85
CA PRO A 111 18.66 -4.61 -21.76
C PRO A 111 17.27 -4.12 -22.23
N ASP A 112 16.33 -5.05 -22.38
CA ASP A 112 14.97 -4.76 -22.84
C ASP A 112 14.03 -4.28 -21.73
N THR A 113 14.48 -4.25 -20.45
CA THR A 113 13.64 -3.77 -19.34
C THR A 113 13.37 -2.28 -19.48
N VAL A 114 12.10 -1.92 -19.53
CA VAL A 114 11.62 -0.54 -19.47
C VAL A 114 11.02 -0.28 -18.08
N ILE A 115 11.49 0.78 -17.43
CA ILE A 115 10.98 1.20 -16.11
C ILE A 115 10.19 2.48 -16.29
N ILE A 116 8.91 2.43 -15.93
CA ILE A 116 7.97 3.55 -15.97
C ILE A 116 7.61 3.91 -14.52
N VAL A 117 7.69 5.19 -14.21
CA VAL A 117 7.23 5.72 -12.91
C VAL A 117 6.05 6.64 -13.19
N THR A 118 4.91 6.35 -12.58
CA THR A 118 3.70 7.18 -12.68
C THR A 118 3.36 7.76 -11.31
N THR A 119 3.13 9.06 -11.24
CA THR A 119 2.80 9.74 -9.99
C THR A 119 1.97 10.99 -10.23
N ASN A 120 1.17 11.36 -9.25
CA ASN A 120 0.49 12.64 -9.19
C ASN A 120 1.30 13.61 -8.34
N ASN A 121 1.46 14.84 -8.81
CA ASN A 121 2.22 15.87 -8.08
C ASN A 121 1.33 16.71 -7.14
N ASP A 122 0.03 16.79 -7.42
CA ASP A 122 -0.90 17.73 -6.76
C ASP A 122 -1.84 17.07 -5.74
N TYR A 123 -1.58 15.82 -5.36
CA TYR A 123 -2.44 15.08 -4.46
C TYR A 123 -2.07 15.34 -2.99
N ALA A 124 -3.08 15.58 -2.14
CA ALA A 124 -2.88 15.75 -0.71
C ALA A 124 -2.22 14.49 -0.09
N GLY A 125 -1.03 14.66 0.49
CA GLY A 125 -0.23 13.54 1.03
C GLY A 125 0.89 13.03 0.13
N CYS A 126 0.97 13.44 -1.14
CA CYS A 126 2.11 13.17 -1.99
C CYS A 126 3.35 13.94 -1.52
N LYS A 127 4.47 13.25 -1.44
CA LYS A 127 5.78 13.86 -1.25
C LYS A 127 6.44 14.04 -2.62
N PRO A 128 7.25 15.09 -2.83
CA PRO A 128 7.96 15.21 -4.09
C PRO A 128 8.86 14.00 -4.30
N LEU A 129 8.88 13.50 -5.54
CA LEU A 129 9.78 12.43 -5.91
C LEU A 129 11.23 12.85 -5.66
N ASN A 130 12.04 11.96 -5.11
CA ASN A 130 13.42 12.26 -4.79
C ASN A 130 14.19 12.67 -6.06
N GLN A 131 14.88 13.82 -6.00
CA GLN A 131 15.67 14.35 -7.11
C GLN A 131 16.70 13.35 -7.62
N SER A 132 17.23 12.47 -6.74
CA SER A 132 18.17 11.42 -7.15
C SER A 132 17.54 10.39 -8.08
N VAL A 133 16.25 10.14 -7.97
CA VAL A 133 15.48 9.26 -8.86
C VAL A 133 15.17 9.97 -10.17
N ILE A 134 14.65 11.21 -10.09
CA ILE A 134 14.32 12.03 -11.27
C ILE A 134 15.53 12.22 -12.18
N SER A 135 16.70 12.51 -11.61
CA SER A 135 17.94 12.75 -12.38
C SER A 135 18.46 11.52 -13.14
N ARG A 136 17.94 10.33 -12.82
CA ARG A 136 18.29 9.06 -13.47
C ARG A 136 17.25 8.61 -14.51
N MET A 137 16.13 9.32 -14.62
CA MET A 137 15.14 9.06 -15.66
C MET A 137 15.65 9.57 -17.01
N ASN A 138 15.47 8.76 -18.05
CA ASN A 138 15.84 9.15 -19.41
C ASN A 138 14.84 10.13 -20.02
N LEU A 139 13.58 10.07 -19.57
CA LEU A 139 12.49 10.89 -20.06
C LEU A 139 11.54 11.22 -18.90
N VAL A 140 11.18 12.48 -18.78
CA VAL A 140 10.13 12.95 -17.85
C VAL A 140 9.06 13.63 -18.71
N ILE A 141 7.82 13.21 -18.52
CA ILE A 141 6.66 13.72 -19.27
C ILE A 141 5.66 14.21 -18.25
N ASP A 142 5.33 15.50 -18.34
CA ASP A 142 4.18 16.06 -17.65
C ASP A 142 2.93 15.83 -18.50
N LEU A 143 1.90 15.24 -17.92
CA LEU A 143 0.63 15.01 -18.56
C LEU A 143 -0.36 16.08 -18.11
N ASP A 144 -0.69 16.98 -19.00
CA ASP A 144 -1.75 17.97 -18.79
C ASP A 144 -3.12 17.30 -18.69
N GLU A 145 -4.05 17.99 -18.05
CA GLU A 145 -5.47 17.59 -18.09
C GLU A 145 -5.95 17.62 -19.54
N PRO A 146 -6.74 16.61 -19.95
CA PRO A 146 -7.28 16.59 -21.32
C PRO A 146 -8.21 17.78 -21.53
N ASP A 147 -8.24 18.30 -22.76
CA ASP A 147 -9.21 19.32 -23.14
C ASP A 147 -10.66 18.79 -22.99
N GLU A 148 -11.61 19.71 -22.89
CA GLU A 148 -13.02 19.41 -22.62
C GLU A 148 -13.62 18.40 -23.63
N ASP A 149 -13.32 18.55 -24.92
CA ASP A 149 -13.84 17.66 -25.95
C ASP A 149 -13.27 16.25 -25.83
N THR A 150 -11.96 16.12 -25.61
CA THR A 150 -11.28 14.84 -25.40
C THR A 150 -11.80 14.13 -24.14
N LEU A 151 -12.01 14.90 -23.06
CA LEU A 151 -12.57 14.37 -21.82
C LEU A 151 -13.98 13.82 -22.04
N VAL A 152 -14.85 14.58 -22.68
CA VAL A 152 -16.23 14.18 -22.97
C VAL A 152 -16.27 12.93 -23.87
N GLU A 153 -15.45 12.87 -24.91
CA GLU A 153 -15.38 11.71 -25.80
C GLU A 153 -14.90 10.46 -25.07
N ARG A 154 -13.92 10.59 -24.20
CA ARG A 154 -13.43 9.51 -23.34
C ARG A 154 -14.53 9.00 -22.41
N VAL A 155 -15.28 9.90 -21.75
CA VAL A 155 -16.36 9.53 -20.83
C VAL A 155 -17.50 8.83 -21.59
N LEU A 156 -17.89 9.35 -22.76
CA LEU A 156 -18.89 8.71 -23.63
C LEU A 156 -18.46 7.31 -24.06
N GLY A 157 -17.20 7.14 -24.45
CA GLY A 157 -16.64 5.85 -24.86
C GLY A 157 -16.62 4.82 -23.73
N ILE A 158 -16.31 5.24 -22.50
CA ILE A 158 -16.25 4.35 -21.33
C ILE A 158 -17.65 4.00 -20.83
N THR A 159 -18.55 4.99 -20.74
CA THR A 159 -19.88 4.80 -20.12
C THR A 159 -20.92 4.27 -21.10
N GLY A 160 -20.71 4.47 -22.40
CA GLY A 160 -21.73 4.19 -23.42
C GLY A 160 -22.91 5.18 -23.43
N CYS A 161 -22.83 6.28 -22.67
CA CYS A 161 -23.82 7.34 -22.67
C CYS A 161 -23.90 8.00 -24.08
N LYS A 162 -25.11 8.33 -24.54
CA LYS A 162 -25.32 8.95 -25.87
C LYS A 162 -25.62 10.45 -25.79
N GLU A 163 -25.75 10.97 -24.58
CA GLU A 163 -26.18 12.34 -24.34
C GLU A 163 -24.96 13.29 -24.21
N LYS A 164 -24.30 13.59 -25.34
CA LYS A 164 -23.07 14.41 -25.38
C LYS A 164 -23.20 15.75 -24.62
N LYS A 165 -24.33 16.46 -24.78
CA LYS A 165 -24.59 17.73 -24.10
C LYS A 165 -24.66 17.58 -22.60
N LEU A 166 -25.27 16.52 -22.11
CA LEU A 166 -25.36 16.21 -20.67
C LEU A 166 -23.99 15.96 -20.11
N VAL A 167 -23.22 15.07 -20.75
CA VAL A 167 -21.84 14.75 -20.30
C VAL A 167 -20.94 15.98 -20.32
N LEU A 168 -21.12 16.87 -21.29
CA LEU A 168 -20.41 18.14 -21.37
C LEU A 168 -20.71 19.04 -20.15
N ASN A 169 -21.99 19.18 -19.79
CA ASN A 169 -22.39 19.96 -18.61
C ASN A 169 -21.86 19.31 -17.33
N MET A 170 -21.89 17.99 -17.22
CA MET A 170 -21.30 17.27 -16.09
C MET A 170 -19.78 17.49 -15.99
N ALA A 171 -19.05 17.47 -17.11
CA ALA A 171 -17.62 17.75 -17.14
C ALA A 171 -17.31 19.18 -16.69
N ARG A 172 -18.09 20.17 -17.11
CA ARG A 172 -17.96 21.57 -16.68
C ARG A 172 -18.25 21.74 -15.19
N SER A 173 -19.27 21.05 -14.69
CA SER A 173 -19.59 21.04 -13.27
C SER A 173 -18.42 20.47 -12.45
N VAL A 174 -17.82 19.35 -12.86
CA VAL A 174 -16.64 18.75 -12.20
C VAL A 174 -15.45 19.71 -12.19
N HIS A 175 -15.21 20.40 -13.31
CA HIS A 175 -14.16 21.43 -13.36
C HIS A 175 -14.44 22.58 -12.38
N SER A 176 -15.68 23.08 -12.35
CA SER A 176 -16.12 24.11 -11.42
C SER A 176 -15.97 23.68 -9.96
N ILE A 177 -16.28 22.43 -9.64
CA ILE A 177 -16.06 21.86 -8.29
C ILE A 177 -14.58 21.89 -7.93
N THR A 178 -13.69 21.47 -8.82
CA THR A 178 -12.24 21.45 -8.57
C THR A 178 -11.72 22.85 -8.29
N GLU A 179 -12.15 23.85 -9.07
CA GLU A 179 -11.77 25.26 -8.84
C GLU A 179 -12.35 25.82 -7.55
N TYR A 180 -13.61 25.54 -7.26
CA TYR A 180 -14.27 25.96 -6.02
C TYR A 180 -13.58 25.39 -4.78
N CYS A 181 -13.26 24.11 -4.79
CA CYS A 181 -12.56 23.46 -3.70
C CYS A 181 -11.16 24.03 -3.46
N ARG A 182 -10.41 24.32 -4.54
CA ARG A 182 -9.11 24.99 -4.45
C ARG A 182 -9.23 26.40 -3.84
N ALA A 183 -10.23 27.17 -4.27
CA ALA A 183 -10.44 28.54 -3.80
C ALA A 183 -10.87 28.60 -2.31
N ASN A 184 -11.62 27.62 -1.83
CA ASN A 184 -12.17 27.57 -0.49
C ASN A 184 -11.39 26.65 0.47
N LEU A 185 -10.23 26.12 0.05
CA LEU A 185 -9.37 25.23 0.84
C LEU A 185 -10.08 23.97 1.34
N ILE A 186 -11.04 23.47 0.58
CA ILE A 186 -11.69 22.18 0.81
C ILE A 186 -10.73 21.10 0.29
N LEU A 187 -9.96 20.49 1.22
CA LEU A 187 -8.85 19.61 0.88
C LEU A 187 -9.14 18.11 1.10
N ASP A 188 -10.37 17.79 1.56
CA ASP A 188 -10.66 16.43 2.04
C ASP A 188 -10.90 15.42 0.94
N GLY A 189 -11.19 15.86 -0.28
CA GLY A 189 -11.54 14.98 -1.37
C GLY A 189 -10.98 15.40 -2.72
N CYS A 190 -11.27 14.60 -3.72
CA CYS A 190 -10.94 14.88 -5.10
C CYS A 190 -12.17 14.75 -5.99
N CYS A 191 -12.23 15.57 -7.02
CA CYS A 191 -13.24 15.47 -8.06
C CYS A 191 -12.53 15.57 -9.41
N GLY A 192 -12.57 14.48 -10.17
CA GLY A 192 -11.85 14.39 -11.44
C GLY A 192 -12.55 13.48 -12.44
N VAL A 193 -11.78 12.95 -13.38
CA VAL A 193 -12.31 12.11 -14.46
C VAL A 193 -12.99 10.84 -13.94
N ARG A 194 -12.49 10.24 -12.85
CA ARG A 194 -13.07 9.02 -12.25
C ARG A 194 -14.45 9.30 -11.68
N GLU A 195 -14.58 10.38 -10.94
CA GLU A 195 -15.83 10.83 -10.32
C GLU A 195 -16.85 11.23 -11.40
N LEU A 196 -16.40 11.90 -12.47
CA LEU A 196 -17.23 12.21 -13.64
C LEU A 196 -17.79 10.93 -14.29
N ILE A 197 -16.95 9.93 -14.50
CA ILE A 197 -17.40 8.63 -15.07
C ILE A 197 -18.44 7.98 -14.15
N ALA A 198 -18.15 7.94 -12.84
CA ALA A 198 -19.07 7.40 -11.85
C ALA A 198 -20.42 8.14 -11.81
N TRP A 199 -20.37 9.48 -11.91
CA TRP A 199 -21.58 10.31 -11.96
C TRP A 199 -22.44 10.00 -13.19
N VAL A 200 -21.82 9.92 -14.38
CA VAL A 200 -22.55 9.58 -15.62
C VAL A 200 -23.15 8.17 -15.53
N GLN A 201 -22.39 7.20 -15.01
CA GLN A 201 -22.90 5.83 -14.82
C GLN A 201 -24.07 5.78 -13.84
N SER A 202 -23.96 6.47 -12.70
CA SER A 202 -25.03 6.56 -11.70
C SER A 202 -26.29 7.21 -12.30
N TYR A 203 -26.13 8.33 -13.02
CA TYR A 203 -27.23 8.97 -13.74
C TYR A 203 -27.91 8.04 -14.76
N MET A 204 -27.16 7.23 -15.47
CA MET A 204 -27.75 6.27 -16.42
C MET A 204 -28.67 5.26 -15.73
N ILE A 205 -28.47 5.00 -14.45
CA ILE A 205 -29.28 4.10 -13.63
C ILE A 205 -30.46 4.82 -13.02
N CYS A 206 -30.25 5.86 -12.21
CA CYS A 206 -31.30 6.54 -11.43
C CYS A 206 -32.09 7.58 -12.23
N LYS A 207 -31.54 8.09 -13.34
CA LYS A 207 -32.11 9.15 -14.18
C LYS A 207 -32.33 10.49 -13.45
N ASN A 208 -31.70 10.68 -12.32
CA ASN A 208 -31.70 11.90 -11.55
C ASN A 208 -30.27 12.41 -11.39
N ILE A 209 -30.01 13.64 -11.86
CA ILE A 209 -28.67 14.22 -11.91
C ILE A 209 -28.15 14.53 -10.51
N HIS A 210 -28.98 15.12 -9.67
CA HIS A 210 -28.62 15.53 -8.30
C HIS A 210 -28.43 14.31 -7.40
N GLU A 211 -29.35 13.35 -7.44
CA GLU A 211 -29.22 12.09 -6.72
C GLU A 211 -27.95 11.34 -7.12
N ALA A 212 -27.65 11.28 -8.43
CA ALA A 212 -26.41 10.70 -8.91
C ALA A 212 -25.17 11.48 -8.45
N ALA A 213 -25.24 12.82 -8.39
CA ALA A 213 -24.16 13.66 -7.90
C ALA A 213 -23.87 13.42 -6.42
N ASP A 214 -24.92 13.29 -5.62
CA ASP A 214 -24.82 13.07 -4.17
C ASP A 214 -24.07 11.79 -3.83
N TYR A 215 -24.37 10.70 -4.55
CA TYR A 215 -23.71 9.41 -4.37
C TYR A 215 -22.31 9.30 -4.97
N THR A 216 -21.89 10.24 -5.81
CA THR A 216 -20.63 10.15 -6.53
C THR A 216 -19.72 11.35 -6.27
N ILE A 217 -19.95 12.47 -6.97
CA ILE A 217 -19.03 13.61 -6.96
C ILE A 217 -19.07 14.36 -5.61
N LEU A 218 -20.26 14.61 -5.05
CA LEU A 218 -20.38 15.38 -3.81
C LEU A 218 -19.85 14.60 -2.60
N SER A 219 -20.11 13.30 -2.54
CA SER A 219 -19.59 12.42 -1.49
C SER A 219 -18.09 12.23 -1.53
N SER A 220 -17.45 12.37 -2.70
CA SER A 220 -16.00 12.24 -2.86
C SER A 220 -15.24 13.53 -2.57
N VAL A 221 -15.92 14.68 -2.64
CA VAL A 221 -15.32 16.01 -2.39
C VAL A 221 -15.13 16.28 -0.91
N THR A 222 -16.16 16.03 -0.09
CA THR A 222 -16.08 16.24 1.36
C THR A 222 -17.06 15.34 2.11
N SER A 223 -16.75 15.04 3.37
CA SER A 223 -17.65 14.36 4.30
C SER A 223 -18.62 15.32 5.01
N ASP A 224 -18.34 16.62 4.96
CA ASP A 224 -19.17 17.63 5.61
C ASP A 224 -20.42 17.97 4.78
N MET A 225 -21.60 17.80 5.39
CA MET A 225 -22.88 17.99 4.70
C MET A 225 -23.14 19.44 4.28
N GLU A 226 -22.72 20.42 5.08
CA GLU A 226 -22.91 21.82 4.78
C GLU A 226 -22.08 22.22 3.56
N SER A 227 -20.81 21.82 3.56
CA SER A 227 -19.93 22.02 2.40
C SER A 227 -20.43 21.34 1.13
N ARG A 228 -21.07 20.15 1.23
CA ARG A 228 -21.69 19.49 0.08
C ARG A 228 -22.79 20.32 -0.54
N LEU A 229 -23.70 20.86 0.28
CA LEU A 229 -24.80 21.73 -0.18
C LEU A 229 -24.26 23.00 -0.85
N GLU A 230 -23.19 23.58 -0.29
CA GLU A 230 -22.54 24.74 -0.92
C GLU A 230 -21.93 24.40 -2.28
N VAL A 231 -21.22 23.27 -2.38
CA VAL A 231 -20.63 22.78 -3.63
C VAL A 231 -21.73 22.49 -4.67
N GLU A 232 -22.81 21.83 -4.29
CA GLU A 232 -23.94 21.55 -5.15
C GLU A 232 -24.55 22.84 -5.71
N SER A 233 -24.88 23.76 -4.81
CA SER A 233 -25.51 25.05 -5.18
C SER A 233 -24.62 25.93 -6.09
N ASN A 234 -23.30 25.90 -5.87
CA ASN A 234 -22.38 26.74 -6.64
C ASN A 234 -21.87 26.09 -7.92
N CYS A 235 -21.81 24.75 -7.97
CA CYS A 235 -21.10 24.05 -9.03
C CYS A 235 -21.97 23.08 -9.85
N VAL A 236 -23.11 22.61 -9.30
CA VAL A 236 -24.01 21.67 -10.01
C VAL A 236 -25.27 22.41 -10.51
N ASP A 237 -25.95 23.12 -9.62
CA ASP A 237 -27.19 23.84 -9.94
C ASP A 237 -27.08 24.81 -11.12
N PRO A 238 -25.96 25.54 -11.32
CA PRO A 238 -25.83 26.43 -12.47
C PRO A 238 -25.91 25.72 -13.83
N TYR A 239 -25.61 24.43 -13.88
CA TYR A 239 -25.65 23.64 -15.13
C TYR A 239 -26.92 22.83 -15.30
N PHE A 240 -27.65 22.52 -14.20
CA PHE A 240 -28.79 21.59 -14.24
C PHE A 240 -30.06 22.13 -13.59
N GLY A 241 -30.00 23.30 -12.95
CA GLY A 241 -31.10 23.86 -12.15
C GLY A 241 -31.14 23.27 -10.74
N MET A 242 -31.88 23.91 -9.84
CA MET A 242 -32.07 23.44 -8.46
C MET A 242 -32.94 22.18 -8.45
N GLN A 243 -32.67 21.28 -7.52
CA GLN A 243 -33.50 20.11 -7.29
C GLN A 243 -34.90 20.56 -6.80
N GLU A 244 -35.97 20.22 -7.52
CA GLU A 244 -37.34 20.47 -7.08
C GLU A 244 -37.62 19.65 -5.81
N GLY A 245 -37.60 20.27 -4.66
CA GLY A 245 -37.92 19.62 -3.37
C GLY A 245 -36.97 19.88 -2.21
N SER A 246 -35.87 20.59 -2.37
CA SER A 246 -34.99 20.98 -1.26
C SER A 246 -35.46 22.27 -0.61
N VAL A 247 -36.63 22.23 0.02
CA VAL A 247 -37.02 23.25 1.03
C VAL A 247 -36.96 22.54 2.37
N ILE A 248 -35.93 22.84 3.14
CA ILE A 248 -35.86 22.53 4.57
C ILE A 248 -36.69 23.54 5.33
#